data_e291ed103ebcda97a85f9c9c05673427
#
_entry.id   e291ed103ebcda97a85f9c9c05673427
#
_cell.length_a   1.000
_cell.length_b   1.000
_cell.length_c   1.000
_cell.angle_alpha   90.00
_cell.angle_beta   90.00
_cell.angle_gamma   90.00
#
_symmetry.space_group_name_H-M   'P 1'
#
loop_
_entity.id
_entity.type
_entity.pdbx_description
1 polymer ?
#
loop_
_entity_poly.entity_id
_entity_poly.type
_entity_poly.pdbx_seq_one_letter_code
_entity_poly.pdbx_strand_id
1 'polypeptide(L)'
;AGWVDLTNTRGRLKLDGYEIAFTGLDDPHIKRDRYDKVLGGPEKDADVSLAVVHAPYLRALDAFTADGYPLILAGHTHGGQLCIPFYGALVTNCDLDTDRVKGLSRHRAEGNVSYLHVSAGCGTSRYTPVRFACPPEATLLTLTARA
;
A
#
# COMPACT_ATOMS: atom_id res chain seq x y z
N ALA A 1 -17.86 5.38 14.49
CA ALA A 1 -16.64 4.62 14.69
C ALA A 1 -15.41 5.37 14.19
N GLY A 2 -15.13 6.61 14.25
CA GLY A 2 -13.84 7.31 14.07
C GLY A 2 -13.00 6.99 12.82
N TRP A 3 -13.60 6.46 11.75
CA TRP A 3 -12.90 6.18 10.50
C TRP A 3 -12.56 7.49 9.78
N VAL A 4 -11.35 7.57 9.24
CA VAL A 4 -10.93 8.67 8.37
C VAL A 4 -11.01 8.16 6.93
N ASP A 5 -11.80 8.85 6.10
CA ASP A 5 -11.85 8.58 4.67
C ASP A 5 -10.59 9.15 4.01
N LEU A 6 -9.85 8.30 3.31
CA LEU A 6 -8.64 8.65 2.56
C LEU A 6 -8.83 8.55 1.04
N THR A 7 -10.06 8.56 0.56
CA THR A 7 -10.39 8.48 -0.87
C THR A 7 -9.91 9.72 -1.63
N ASN A 8 -8.75 9.64 -2.28
CA ASN A 8 -8.11 10.74 -3.00
C ASN A 8 -7.98 12.00 -2.12
N THR A 9 -7.55 11.84 -0.89
CA THR A 9 -7.45 12.93 0.09
C THR A 9 -6.34 12.69 1.09
N ARG A 10 -6.07 13.69 1.90
CA ARG A 10 -5.11 13.65 3.01
C ARG A 10 -5.84 13.60 4.33
N GLY A 11 -5.24 12.97 5.32
CA GLY A 11 -5.76 12.90 6.68
C GLY A 11 -4.64 12.89 7.71
N ARG A 12 -4.97 13.19 8.95
CA ARG A 12 -4.03 13.18 10.07
C ARG A 12 -4.61 12.41 11.25
N LEU A 13 -3.73 11.75 11.97
CA LEU A 13 -4.03 11.05 13.22
C LEU A 13 -3.03 11.47 14.28
N LYS A 14 -3.52 11.82 15.47
CA LYS A 14 -2.68 12.01 16.66
C LYS A 14 -2.76 10.74 17.50
N LEU A 15 -1.62 10.14 17.79
CA LEU A 15 -1.50 8.92 18.57
C LEU A 15 -0.29 9.01 19.49
N ASP A 16 -0.50 8.90 20.80
CA ASP A 16 0.54 8.91 21.82
C ASP A 16 1.53 10.10 21.73
N GLY A 17 0.99 11.27 21.35
CA GLY A 17 1.78 12.50 21.22
C GLY A 17 2.44 12.68 19.85
N TYR A 18 2.38 11.68 18.97
CA TYR A 18 2.88 11.75 17.60
C TYR A 18 1.77 12.17 16.63
N GLU A 19 2.16 12.91 15.60
CA GLU A 19 1.28 13.27 14.49
C GLU A 19 1.65 12.46 13.24
N ILE A 20 0.71 11.65 12.77
CA ILE A 20 0.87 10.82 11.57
C ILE A 20 0.01 11.40 10.46
N ALA A 21 0.64 11.78 9.35
CA ALA A 21 -0.04 12.22 8.15
C ALA A 21 -0.23 11.05 7.17
N PHE A 22 -1.39 11.01 6.55
CA PHE A 22 -1.72 10.02 5.54
C PHE A 22 -2.12 10.72 4.24
N THR A 23 -1.67 10.16 3.12
CA THR A 23 -2.14 10.54 1.80
C THR A 23 -2.71 9.30 1.14
N GLY A 24 -3.99 9.31 0.85
CA GLY A 24 -4.70 8.16 0.30
C GLY A 24 -5.13 8.34 -1.14
N LEU A 25 -5.11 7.26 -1.90
CA LEU A 25 -5.73 7.16 -3.23
C LEU A 25 -6.90 6.18 -3.21
N ASP A 26 -7.92 6.48 -3.99
CA ASP A 26 -8.98 5.53 -4.36
C ASP A 26 -8.38 4.39 -5.21
N ASP A 27 -9.18 3.43 -5.57
CA ASP A 27 -8.77 2.18 -6.19
C ASP A 27 -8.23 2.35 -7.63
N PRO A 28 -6.91 2.15 -7.85
CA PRO A 28 -6.31 2.17 -9.18
C PRO A 28 -6.79 1.04 -10.09
N HIS A 29 -7.24 -0.09 -9.52
CA HIS A 29 -7.73 -1.24 -10.30
C HIS A 29 -8.92 -0.86 -11.19
N ILE A 30 -9.81 -0.02 -10.67
CA ILE A 30 -10.97 0.49 -11.40
C ILE A 30 -10.80 1.94 -11.88
N LYS A 31 -9.55 2.42 -11.94
CA LYS A 31 -9.16 3.76 -12.44
C LYS A 31 -9.84 4.93 -11.71
N ARG A 32 -9.99 4.82 -10.39
CA ARG A 32 -10.56 5.86 -9.55
C ARG A 32 -9.52 6.68 -8.80
N ASP A 33 -8.27 6.29 -8.88
CA ASP A 33 -7.13 7.00 -8.32
C ASP A 33 -6.95 8.38 -8.98
N ARG A 34 -6.97 9.43 -8.19
CA ARG A 34 -6.85 10.83 -8.62
C ARG A 34 -5.67 11.46 -7.89
N TYR A 35 -4.46 11.18 -8.37
CA TYR A 35 -3.23 11.71 -7.78
C TYR A 35 -3.18 13.24 -7.83
N ASP A 36 -3.80 13.84 -8.86
CA ASP A 36 -3.94 15.28 -9.03
C ASP A 36 -4.58 15.99 -7.81
N LYS A 37 -5.37 15.28 -7.01
CA LYS A 37 -6.01 15.82 -5.80
C LYS A 37 -5.14 15.81 -4.54
N VAL A 38 -4.03 15.07 -4.57
CA VAL A 38 -3.17 14.83 -3.40
C VAL A 38 -1.69 15.17 -3.65
N LEU A 39 -1.42 15.95 -4.68
CA LEU A 39 -0.07 16.41 -5.03
C LEU A 39 0.62 17.11 -3.86
N GLY A 40 1.96 17.05 -3.82
CA GLY A 40 2.79 17.84 -2.92
C GLY A 40 3.64 17.07 -1.92
N GLY A 41 3.73 15.75 -2.08
CA GLY A 41 4.62 14.91 -1.29
C GLY A 41 4.24 14.75 0.19
N PRO A 42 5.16 14.17 0.99
CA PRO A 42 4.95 13.97 2.42
C PRO A 42 4.83 15.29 3.19
N GLU A 43 3.99 15.33 4.21
CA GLU A 43 3.84 16.50 5.08
C GLU A 43 5.04 16.61 6.03
N LYS A 44 5.75 17.74 5.97
CA LYS A 44 7.00 17.96 6.68
C LYS A 44 6.83 18.29 8.16
N ASP A 45 5.64 18.70 8.56
CA ASP A 45 5.27 19.07 9.93
C ASP A 45 4.66 17.89 10.72
N ALA A 46 4.53 16.72 10.11
CA ALA A 46 4.13 15.48 10.76
C ALA A 46 5.36 14.64 11.15
N ASP A 47 5.27 13.91 12.26
CA ASP A 47 6.34 13.00 12.70
C ASP A 47 6.54 11.85 11.72
N VAL A 48 5.46 11.39 11.09
CA VAL A 48 5.46 10.35 10.05
C VAL A 48 4.46 10.72 8.96
N SER A 49 4.87 10.57 7.71
CA SER A 49 3.97 10.75 6.56
C SER A 49 3.95 9.48 5.71
N LEU A 50 2.76 8.91 5.51
CA LEU A 50 2.53 7.62 4.87
C LEU A 50 1.63 7.78 3.65
N ALA A 51 1.91 6.99 2.61
CA ALA A 51 0.99 6.83 1.47
C ALA A 51 0.15 5.56 1.64
N VAL A 52 -1.12 5.62 1.26
CA VAL A 52 -2.06 4.50 1.32
C VAL A 52 -2.79 4.38 0.00
N VAL A 53 -2.82 3.19 -0.57
CA VAL A 53 -3.54 2.90 -1.81
C VAL A 53 -4.18 1.52 -1.74
N HIS A 54 -5.38 1.35 -2.31
CA HIS A 54 -6.04 0.04 -2.27
C HIS A 54 -5.23 -1.01 -3.04
N ALA A 55 -4.98 -0.80 -4.32
CA ALA A 55 -4.26 -1.73 -5.18
C ALA A 55 -2.88 -1.19 -5.59
N PRO A 56 -1.80 -2.01 -5.53
CA PRO A 56 -0.43 -1.57 -5.78
C PRO A 56 -0.11 -1.48 -7.28
N TYR A 57 -0.80 -0.62 -8.01
CA TYR A 57 -0.50 -0.33 -9.41
C TYR A 57 0.74 0.55 -9.54
N LEU A 58 1.63 0.22 -10.48
CA LEU A 58 2.92 0.89 -10.68
C LEU A 58 2.76 2.41 -10.80
N ARG A 59 1.78 2.91 -11.56
CA ARG A 59 1.55 4.34 -11.71
C ARG A 59 1.30 5.08 -10.39
N ALA A 60 0.61 4.44 -9.44
CA ALA A 60 0.36 5.01 -8.12
C ALA A 60 1.60 4.92 -7.23
N LEU A 61 2.30 3.80 -7.29
CA LEU A 61 3.56 3.57 -6.56
C LEU A 61 4.65 4.52 -7.06
N ASP A 62 4.79 4.70 -8.38
CA ASP A 62 5.75 5.61 -9.00
C ASP A 62 5.49 7.05 -8.55
N ALA A 63 4.23 7.50 -8.59
CA ALA A 63 3.86 8.85 -8.20
C ALA A 63 4.18 9.12 -6.72
N PHE A 64 3.78 8.24 -5.80
CA PHE A 64 4.12 8.37 -4.39
C PHE A 64 5.63 8.34 -4.13
N THR A 65 6.34 7.44 -4.83
CA THR A 65 7.80 7.32 -4.64
C THR A 65 8.53 8.54 -5.21
N ALA A 66 8.14 9.02 -6.39
CA ALA A 66 8.69 10.24 -6.99
C ALA A 66 8.52 11.46 -6.08
N ASP A 67 7.38 11.57 -5.41
CA ASP A 67 7.09 12.63 -4.43
C ASP A 67 7.81 12.43 -3.08
N GLY A 68 8.51 11.30 -2.88
CA GLY A 68 9.38 11.07 -1.72
C GLY A 68 8.68 10.46 -0.49
N TYR A 69 7.53 9.79 -0.64
CA TYR A 69 6.91 9.08 0.48
C TYR A 69 7.81 7.95 0.97
N PRO A 70 8.15 7.88 2.27
CA PRO A 70 9.06 6.86 2.79
C PRO A 70 8.43 5.47 2.85
N LEU A 71 7.11 5.38 3.05
CA LEU A 71 6.36 4.13 3.15
C LEU A 71 5.02 4.24 2.43
N ILE A 72 4.72 3.22 1.62
CA ILE A 72 3.45 3.03 0.93
C ILE A 72 2.81 1.75 1.46
N LEU A 73 1.55 1.84 1.86
CA LEU A 73 0.73 0.72 2.30
C LEU A 73 -0.30 0.38 1.23
N ALA A 74 -0.38 -0.91 0.85
CA ALA A 74 -1.31 -1.40 -0.15
C ALA A 74 -1.91 -2.75 0.24
N GLY A 75 -2.98 -3.15 -0.43
CA GLY A 75 -3.65 -4.43 -0.27
C GLY A 75 -4.05 -5.03 -1.61
N HIS A 76 -5.34 -5.39 -1.77
CA HIS A 76 -5.98 -5.83 -3.01
C HIS A 76 -5.54 -7.20 -3.55
N THR A 77 -4.27 -7.50 -3.55
CA THR A 77 -3.68 -8.69 -4.20
C THR A 77 -4.08 -10.00 -3.55
N HIS A 78 -4.56 -9.97 -2.29
CA HIS A 78 -4.79 -11.15 -1.46
C HIS A 78 -3.56 -12.07 -1.36
N GLY A 79 -2.34 -11.53 -1.58
CA GLY A 79 -1.09 -12.30 -1.66
C GLY A 79 -1.02 -13.22 -2.87
N GLY A 80 -1.84 -12.94 -3.91
CA GLY A 80 -2.04 -13.81 -5.06
C GLY A 80 -3.14 -14.86 -4.87
N GLN A 81 -3.65 -15.04 -3.64
CA GLN A 81 -4.75 -15.90 -3.23
C GLN A 81 -4.62 -17.38 -3.65
N LEU A 82 -4.30 -17.65 -4.92
CA LEU A 82 -3.96 -18.97 -5.47
C LEU A 82 -2.47 -18.97 -5.83
N CYS A 83 -1.68 -19.69 -5.04
CA CYS A 83 -0.24 -19.79 -5.21
C CYS A 83 0.19 -21.21 -5.49
N ILE A 84 1.25 -21.38 -6.26
CA ILE A 84 1.94 -22.67 -6.38
C ILE A 84 3.05 -22.69 -5.33
N PRO A 85 3.15 -23.78 -4.51
CA PRO A 85 4.25 -23.94 -3.58
C PRO A 85 5.60 -23.76 -4.28
N PHE A 86 6.50 -22.99 -3.68
CA PHE A 86 7.85 -22.64 -4.18
C PHE A 86 7.89 -21.75 -5.43
N TYR A 87 6.76 -21.52 -6.11
CA TYR A 87 6.69 -20.65 -7.29
C TYR A 87 6.06 -19.28 -6.95
N GLY A 88 5.03 -19.26 -6.08
CA GLY A 88 4.33 -18.04 -5.68
C GLY A 88 2.98 -17.82 -6.36
N ALA A 89 2.57 -16.55 -6.43
CA ALA A 89 1.27 -16.15 -6.96
C ALA A 89 1.12 -16.40 -8.46
N LEU A 90 -0.04 -16.93 -8.84
CA LEU A 90 -0.40 -17.13 -10.26
C LEU A 90 -1.05 -15.88 -10.88
N VAL A 91 -1.86 -15.18 -10.09
CA VAL A 91 -2.61 -13.99 -10.52
C VAL A 91 -2.56 -12.95 -9.41
N THR A 92 -2.35 -11.70 -9.76
CA THR A 92 -2.16 -10.62 -8.79
C THR A 92 -3.22 -9.53 -8.88
N ASN A 93 -3.95 -9.49 -10.00
CA ASN A 93 -4.95 -8.47 -10.35
C ASN A 93 -4.39 -7.03 -10.32
N CYS A 94 -3.10 -6.87 -10.56
CA CYS A 94 -2.40 -5.60 -10.67
C CYS A 94 -1.20 -5.77 -11.62
N ASP A 95 -0.47 -4.70 -11.88
CA ASP A 95 0.72 -4.70 -12.74
C ASP A 95 2.04 -4.82 -11.95
N LEU A 96 1.95 -5.08 -10.63
CA LEU A 96 3.12 -5.32 -9.79
C LEU A 96 3.68 -6.74 -9.99
N ASP A 97 5.01 -6.87 -9.89
CA ASP A 97 5.70 -8.16 -9.96
C ASP A 97 5.14 -9.17 -8.96
N THR A 98 5.01 -10.43 -9.37
CA THR A 98 4.36 -11.49 -8.58
C THR A 98 5.06 -11.83 -7.26
N ASP A 99 6.35 -11.59 -7.17
CA ASP A 99 7.17 -11.77 -5.96
C ASP A 99 6.96 -10.65 -4.92
N ARG A 100 6.33 -9.53 -5.32
CA ARG A 100 6.10 -8.36 -4.48
C ARG A 100 4.65 -8.19 -4.02
N VAL A 101 3.77 -9.13 -4.35
CA VAL A 101 2.31 -9.01 -4.07
C VAL A 101 1.92 -9.24 -2.62
N LYS A 102 2.89 -9.45 -1.74
CA LYS A 102 2.73 -9.47 -0.28
C LYS A 102 4.04 -9.16 0.43
N GLY A 103 3.93 -8.68 1.68
CA GLY A 103 5.08 -8.38 2.52
C GLY A 103 5.74 -7.05 2.18
N LEU A 104 6.96 -6.88 2.66
CA LEU A 104 7.74 -5.64 2.53
C LEU A 104 8.72 -5.74 1.37
N SER A 105 8.71 -4.74 0.51
CA SER A 105 9.66 -4.59 -0.61
C SER A 105 10.10 -3.14 -0.75
N ARG A 106 10.99 -2.85 -1.70
CA ARG A 106 11.38 -1.48 -2.06
C ARG A 106 10.85 -1.15 -3.44
N HIS A 107 10.31 0.06 -3.58
CA HIS A 107 9.92 0.63 -4.85
C HIS A 107 10.82 1.81 -5.20
N ARG A 108 11.18 1.97 -6.48
CA ARG A 108 12.09 3.02 -6.96
C ARG A 108 11.44 3.77 -8.10
N ALA A 109 11.44 5.11 -8.00
CA ALA A 109 10.98 6.00 -9.07
C ALA A 109 11.70 7.35 -8.98
N GLU A 110 12.06 7.93 -10.11
CA GLU A 110 12.67 9.27 -10.24
C GLU A 110 13.85 9.52 -9.25
N GLY A 111 14.68 8.50 -9.01
CA GLY A 111 15.81 8.58 -8.10
C GLY A 111 15.48 8.40 -6.62
N ASN A 112 14.22 8.35 -6.25
CA ASN A 112 13.74 8.12 -4.89
C ASN A 112 13.48 6.63 -4.61
N VAL A 113 13.39 6.27 -3.33
CA VAL A 113 13.10 4.90 -2.86
C VAL A 113 12.06 4.96 -1.76
N SER A 114 10.97 4.22 -1.92
CA SER A 114 9.97 3.98 -0.88
C SER A 114 10.03 2.53 -0.39
N TYR A 115 9.71 2.30 0.87
CA TYR A 115 9.28 0.98 1.30
C TYR A 115 7.82 0.78 0.85
N LEU A 116 7.53 -0.38 0.29
CA LEU A 116 6.18 -0.82 -0.06
C LEU A 116 5.81 -2.01 0.79
N HIS A 117 4.74 -1.91 1.56
CA HIS A 117 4.12 -3.05 2.22
C HIS A 117 2.79 -3.38 1.55
N VAL A 118 2.69 -4.59 1.01
CA VAL A 118 1.45 -5.13 0.44
C VAL A 118 0.89 -6.18 1.39
N SER A 119 -0.31 -5.93 1.92
CA SER A 119 -0.99 -6.87 2.81
C SER A 119 -1.65 -7.99 2.01
N ALA A 120 -1.40 -9.25 2.40
CA ALA A 120 -2.16 -10.38 1.87
C ALA A 120 -3.60 -10.43 2.41
N GLY A 121 -3.87 -9.76 3.53
CA GLY A 121 -5.19 -9.66 4.14
C GLY A 121 -5.78 -10.99 4.59
N CYS A 122 -6.94 -10.91 5.25
CA CYS A 122 -7.66 -12.07 5.77
C CYS A 122 -8.82 -12.53 4.88
N GLY A 123 -9.24 -11.69 3.92
CA GLY A 123 -10.37 -11.95 3.02
C GLY A 123 -10.00 -12.74 1.77
N THR A 124 -11.00 -13.00 0.95
CA THR A 124 -10.88 -13.59 -0.39
C THR A 124 -11.61 -12.74 -1.40
N SER A 125 -11.28 -12.89 -2.68
CA SER A 125 -12.10 -12.34 -3.75
C SER A 125 -13.50 -12.95 -3.72
N ARG A 126 -14.51 -12.15 -3.92
CA ARG A 126 -15.92 -12.64 -4.00
C ARG A 126 -16.15 -13.58 -5.18
N TYR A 127 -15.30 -13.51 -6.20
CA TYR A 127 -15.41 -14.37 -7.40
C TYR A 127 -14.64 -15.68 -7.25
N THR A 128 -13.70 -15.75 -6.32
CA THR A 128 -12.89 -16.93 -6.04
C THR A 128 -12.73 -17.05 -4.52
N PRO A 129 -13.74 -17.61 -3.80
CA PRO A 129 -13.77 -17.58 -2.34
C PRO A 129 -12.88 -18.66 -1.69
N VAL A 130 -11.73 -18.93 -2.27
CA VAL A 130 -10.75 -19.93 -1.78
C VAL A 130 -9.36 -19.35 -1.77
N ARG A 131 -8.51 -19.82 -0.85
CA ARG A 131 -7.07 -19.59 -0.83
C ARG A 131 -6.36 -20.94 -0.96
N PHE A 132 -5.28 -20.98 -1.74
CA PHE A 132 -4.44 -22.16 -1.88
C PHE A 132 -2.96 -21.76 -1.79
N ALA A 133 -2.23 -22.42 -0.90
CA ALA A 133 -0.82 -22.12 -0.59
C ALA A 133 -0.55 -20.61 -0.31
N CYS A 134 -1.59 -19.88 0.11
CA CYS A 134 -1.55 -18.46 0.47
C CYS A 134 -2.49 -18.22 1.67
N PRO A 135 -2.07 -18.54 2.89
CA PRO A 135 -2.92 -18.37 4.08
C PRO A 135 -3.30 -16.91 4.28
N PRO A 136 -4.42 -16.63 4.99
CA PRO A 136 -4.75 -15.29 5.43
C PRO A 136 -3.66 -14.73 6.34
N GLU A 137 -3.43 -13.42 6.29
CA GLU A 137 -2.33 -12.77 6.98
C GLU A 137 -2.78 -11.41 7.53
N ALA A 138 -2.38 -11.13 8.77
CA ALA A 138 -2.38 -9.79 9.35
C ALA A 138 -0.94 -9.44 9.75
N THR A 139 -0.48 -8.25 9.37
CA THR A 139 0.91 -7.83 9.58
C THR A 139 0.96 -6.70 10.61
N LEU A 140 1.80 -6.86 11.63
CA LEU A 140 2.20 -5.78 12.52
C LEU A 140 3.46 -5.11 11.97
N LEU A 141 3.36 -3.82 11.64
CA LEU A 141 4.49 -3.00 11.22
C LEU A 141 4.99 -2.15 12.40
N THR A 142 6.27 -2.19 12.68
CA THR A 142 6.91 -1.31 13.65
C THR A 142 7.75 -0.28 12.90
N LEU A 143 7.43 1.00 13.09
CA LEU A 143 8.19 2.12 12.55
C LEU A 143 9.16 2.62 13.63
N THR A 144 10.42 2.75 13.27
CA THR A 144 11.47 3.27 14.17
C THR A 144 12.18 4.45 13.53
N ALA A 145 12.55 5.43 14.35
CA ALA A 145 13.38 6.52 13.86
C ALA A 145 14.72 5.99 13.34
N ARG A 146 15.19 6.55 12.26
CA ARG A 146 16.54 6.27 11.77
C ARG A 146 17.52 7.06 12.63
N ALA A 147 18.46 6.35 13.26
CA ALA A 147 19.61 6.95 13.93
C ALA A 147 20.51 7.67 12.94
#